data_0199507c35cdf6b7a90ffc8992087829
#
_entry.id   0199507c35cdf6b7a90ffc8992087829
#
_cell.length_a   1.000
_cell.length_b   1.000
_cell.length_c   1.000
_cell.angle_alpha   90.00
_cell.angle_beta   90.00
_cell.angle_gamma   90.00
#
_symmetry.space_group_name_H-M   'P 1'
#
loop_
_entity.id
_entity.type
_entity.pdbx_description
1 polymer ?
#
loop_
_entity_poly.entity_id
_entity_poly.type
_entity_poly.pdbx_seq_one_letter_code
_entity_poly.pdbx_strand_id
1 'polypeptide(L)'
;MITRIREVRCARGMTLDDVARRCEPPTTAQTIGRLETGTRTVSVGWLNRIGKALGVDAQDLVEGAQAAELKVAAILGPGGAVAPQKSAIIVPPHIEDGQVGMLVRASIGDYRSGDEIWCDTLAPKDYGRALNRDVLIPRPAGRFMFGRLINRDEEKLQILPLEAGGRQQVVVNPPWLGMVVRLVRNL
;
A
#
# COMPACT_ATOMS: atom_id res chain seq x y z
N MET A 1 11.07 -13.56 17.38
CA MET A 1 10.93 -12.21 16.77
C MET A 1 12.11 -11.42 17.26
N ILE A 2 13.03 -11.08 16.36
CA ILE A 2 14.18 -10.24 16.67
C ILE A 2 13.69 -8.80 16.57
N THR A 3 14.02 -7.98 17.56
CA THR A 3 13.55 -6.59 17.62
C THR A 3 14.72 -5.62 17.54
N ARG A 4 14.49 -4.49 16.88
CA ARG A 4 15.44 -3.38 16.74
C ARG A 4 15.31 -2.34 17.85
N ILE A 5 14.61 -2.66 18.95
CA ILE A 5 14.34 -1.72 20.05
C ILE A 5 15.63 -1.07 20.55
N ARG A 6 16.68 -1.87 20.79
CA ARG A 6 17.98 -1.38 21.25
C ARG A 6 18.64 -0.43 20.27
N GLU A 7 18.62 -0.80 18.97
CA GLU A 7 19.18 0.02 17.89
C GLU A 7 18.52 1.40 17.83
N VAL A 8 17.20 1.40 17.76
CA VAL A 8 16.41 2.64 17.66
C VAL A 8 16.56 3.49 18.91
N ARG A 9 16.56 2.88 20.11
CA ARG A 9 16.82 3.59 21.35
C ARG A 9 18.21 4.26 21.37
N CYS A 10 19.26 3.53 21.00
CA CYS A 10 20.61 4.07 20.93
C CYS A 10 20.74 5.18 19.89
N ALA A 11 20.12 5.03 18.71
CA ALA A 11 20.11 6.06 17.68
C ALA A 11 19.40 7.36 18.15
N ARG A 12 18.43 7.24 19.08
CA ARG A 12 17.76 8.38 19.72
C ARG A 12 18.51 8.92 20.95
N GLY A 13 19.67 8.35 21.31
CA GLY A 13 20.47 8.77 22.47
C GLY A 13 19.77 8.54 23.81
N MET A 14 18.79 7.64 23.89
CA MET A 14 17.99 7.39 25.09
C MET A 14 18.55 6.25 25.92
N THR A 15 18.48 6.39 27.26
CA THR A 15 18.74 5.31 28.20
C THR A 15 17.54 4.38 28.35
N LEU A 16 17.74 3.18 28.94
CA LEU A 16 16.63 2.26 29.24
C LEU A 16 15.60 2.93 30.18
N ASP A 17 16.07 3.75 31.09
CA ASP A 17 15.23 4.46 32.05
C ASP A 17 14.41 5.58 31.39
N ASP A 18 14.97 6.29 30.42
CA ASP A 18 14.25 7.29 29.64
C ASP A 18 13.07 6.68 28.87
N VAL A 19 13.28 5.54 28.21
CA VAL A 19 12.21 4.83 27.52
C VAL A 19 11.16 4.32 28.51
N ALA A 20 11.60 3.76 29.63
CA ALA A 20 10.71 3.22 30.66
C ALA A 20 9.75 4.29 31.22
N ARG A 21 10.27 5.50 31.47
CA ARG A 21 9.49 6.64 31.95
C ARG A 21 8.53 7.19 30.92
N ARG A 22 8.91 7.17 29.64
CA ARG A 22 8.07 7.68 28.53
C ARG A 22 6.98 6.70 28.08
N CYS A 23 7.07 5.43 28.48
CA CYS A 23 6.00 4.47 28.21
C CYS A 23 4.71 4.84 28.94
N GLU A 24 3.57 4.62 28.32
CA GLU A 24 2.25 4.80 28.93
C GLU A 24 1.50 3.45 28.97
N PRO A 25 1.19 2.92 30.16
CA PRO A 25 1.65 3.33 31.50
C PRO A 25 3.16 3.17 31.68
N PRO A 26 3.82 3.91 32.62
CA PRO A 26 5.26 3.80 32.87
C PRO A 26 5.67 2.37 33.23
N THR A 27 6.94 2.02 32.93
CA THR A 27 7.50 0.70 33.23
C THR A 27 8.90 0.85 33.86
N THR A 28 9.64 -0.25 34.01
CA THR A 28 10.99 -0.23 34.56
C THR A 28 12.07 -0.40 33.48
N ALA A 29 13.26 0.19 33.69
CA ALA A 29 14.41 -0.01 32.81
C ALA A 29 14.74 -1.49 32.64
N GLN A 30 14.60 -2.31 33.70
CA GLN A 30 14.79 -3.75 33.64
C GLN A 30 13.80 -4.44 32.67
N THR A 31 12.54 -3.99 32.64
CA THR A 31 11.54 -4.53 31.71
C THR A 31 11.92 -4.21 30.26
N ILE A 32 12.31 -2.96 29.98
CA ILE A 32 12.78 -2.57 28.63
C ILE A 32 14.02 -3.41 28.23
N GLY A 33 15.01 -3.55 29.13
CA GLY A 33 16.20 -4.35 28.85
C GLY A 33 15.88 -5.83 28.54
N ARG A 34 14.90 -6.44 29.24
CA ARG A 34 14.46 -7.81 28.96
C ARG A 34 13.75 -7.95 27.61
N LEU A 35 13.01 -6.93 27.20
CA LEU A 35 12.37 -6.88 25.87
C LEU A 35 13.41 -6.69 24.77
N GLU A 36 14.43 -5.85 24.97
CA GLU A 36 15.53 -5.65 24.02
C GLU A 36 16.39 -6.90 23.81
N THR A 37 16.63 -7.65 24.88
CA THR A 37 17.48 -8.85 24.83
C THR A 37 16.72 -10.12 24.46
N GLY A 38 15.39 -10.02 24.23
CA GLY A 38 14.57 -11.18 23.90
C GLY A 38 14.32 -12.14 25.07
N THR A 39 14.78 -11.79 26.28
CA THR A 39 14.54 -12.57 27.52
C THR A 39 13.06 -12.55 27.92
N ARG A 40 12.30 -11.59 27.39
CA ARG A 40 10.85 -11.50 27.49
C ARG A 40 10.23 -11.36 26.12
N THR A 41 9.15 -12.09 25.88
CA THR A 41 8.39 -12.02 24.61
C THR A 41 7.84 -10.61 24.40
N VAL A 42 8.13 -10.05 23.23
CA VAL A 42 7.60 -8.75 22.82
C VAL A 42 6.24 -8.95 22.15
N SER A 43 5.17 -8.47 22.78
CA SER A 43 3.83 -8.44 22.19
C SER A 43 3.63 -7.17 21.36
N VAL A 44 2.61 -7.15 20.49
CA VAL A 44 2.21 -5.95 19.73
C VAL A 44 1.93 -4.76 20.65
N GLY A 45 1.33 -5.00 21.82
CA GLY A 45 1.10 -3.96 22.82
C GLY A 45 2.41 -3.33 23.33
N TRP A 46 3.48 -4.12 23.51
CA TRP A 46 4.79 -3.60 23.87
C TRP A 46 5.45 -2.82 22.74
N LEU A 47 5.34 -3.30 21.48
CA LEU A 47 5.87 -2.57 20.31
C LEU A 47 5.23 -1.19 20.19
N ASN A 48 3.90 -1.11 20.31
CA ASN A 48 3.18 0.17 20.25
C ASN A 48 3.60 1.13 21.38
N ARG A 49 3.73 0.64 22.64
CA ARG A 49 4.15 1.45 23.77
C ARG A 49 5.56 1.98 23.62
N ILE A 50 6.49 1.11 23.23
CA ILE A 50 7.91 1.46 23.03
C ILE A 50 8.07 2.36 21.81
N GLY A 51 7.37 2.09 20.71
CA GLY A 51 7.35 2.93 19.51
C GLY A 51 6.92 4.36 19.86
N LYS A 52 5.79 4.52 20.58
CA LYS A 52 5.33 5.82 21.07
C LYS A 52 6.37 6.53 21.95
N ALA A 53 7.01 5.79 22.85
CA ALA A 53 8.06 6.34 23.74
C ALA A 53 9.31 6.78 22.98
N LEU A 54 9.67 6.09 21.89
CA LEU A 54 10.81 6.38 21.02
C LEU A 54 10.49 7.38 19.90
N GLY A 55 9.19 7.68 19.65
CA GLY A 55 8.75 8.53 18.54
C GLY A 55 8.95 7.88 17.17
N VAL A 56 8.67 6.57 17.06
CA VAL A 56 8.73 5.76 15.83
C VAL A 56 7.51 4.84 15.75
N ASP A 57 7.22 4.32 14.56
CA ASP A 57 6.16 3.33 14.42
C ASP A 57 6.58 1.96 14.99
N ALA A 58 5.59 1.21 15.50
CA ALA A 58 5.83 -0.11 16.08
C ALA A 58 6.51 -1.09 15.09
N GLN A 59 6.21 -0.94 13.80
CA GLN A 59 6.81 -1.73 12.72
C GLN A 59 8.32 -1.46 12.57
N ASP A 60 8.80 -0.26 12.85
CA ASP A 60 10.22 0.09 12.76
C ASP A 60 11.06 -0.60 13.85
N LEU A 61 10.39 -1.13 14.87
CA LEU A 61 11.01 -1.87 15.99
C LEU A 61 11.12 -3.38 15.73
N VAL A 62 10.64 -3.88 14.59
CA VAL A 62 10.68 -5.31 14.25
C VAL A 62 11.73 -5.54 13.16
N GLU A 63 12.69 -6.44 13.41
CA GLU A 63 13.58 -6.92 12.36
C GLU A 63 12.79 -7.73 11.33
N GLY A 64 12.95 -7.38 10.04
CA GLY A 64 12.25 -8.03 8.94
C GLY A 64 11.06 -7.26 8.39
N ALA A 65 10.73 -6.07 8.92
CA ALA A 65 9.86 -5.10 8.24
C ALA A 65 10.57 -4.38 7.08
N GLN A 66 11.81 -4.75 6.75
CA GLN A 66 12.34 -4.41 5.43
C GLN A 66 11.48 -5.16 4.43
N ALA A 67 10.77 -4.42 3.59
CA ALA A 67 10.10 -4.99 2.43
C ALA A 67 11.06 -6.01 1.79
N ALA A 68 10.65 -7.26 1.72
CA ALA A 68 11.51 -8.32 1.20
C ALA A 68 11.94 -7.91 -0.21
N GLU A 69 13.19 -7.49 -0.35
CA GLU A 69 13.75 -7.08 -1.64
C GLU A 69 13.91 -8.33 -2.51
N LEU A 70 13.23 -8.36 -3.66
CA LEU A 70 13.41 -9.42 -4.64
C LEU A 70 14.52 -8.99 -5.62
N LYS A 71 15.65 -9.69 -5.59
CA LYS A 71 16.77 -9.42 -6.50
C LYS A 71 16.37 -9.77 -7.93
N VAL A 72 16.63 -8.86 -8.86
CA VAL A 72 16.41 -9.10 -10.30
C VAL A 72 17.49 -10.03 -10.81
N ALA A 73 17.11 -11.25 -11.21
CA ALA A 73 18.03 -12.22 -11.79
C ALA A 73 18.26 -11.95 -13.29
N ALA A 74 17.23 -11.51 -14.00
CA ALA A 74 17.29 -11.23 -15.43
C ALA A 74 16.32 -10.13 -15.85
N ILE A 75 16.65 -9.43 -16.92
CA ILE A 75 15.78 -8.49 -17.63
C ILE A 75 15.31 -9.17 -18.92
N LEU A 76 14.00 -9.31 -19.09
CA LEU A 76 13.39 -9.90 -20.28
C LEU A 76 13.06 -8.80 -21.30
N GLY A 77 13.54 -8.97 -22.52
CA GLY A 77 13.30 -8.08 -23.65
C GLY A 77 13.08 -8.85 -24.95
N PRO A 78 12.93 -8.15 -26.09
CA PRO A 78 12.72 -8.78 -27.40
C PRO A 78 13.81 -9.77 -27.79
N GLY A 79 15.05 -9.59 -27.30
CA GLY A 79 16.21 -10.47 -27.52
C GLY A 79 16.33 -11.62 -26.50
N GLY A 80 15.32 -11.86 -25.66
CA GLY A 80 15.37 -12.87 -24.60
C GLY A 80 15.72 -12.31 -23.23
N ALA A 81 16.11 -13.17 -22.30
CA ALA A 81 16.44 -12.80 -20.92
C ALA A 81 17.95 -12.60 -20.78
N VAL A 82 18.38 -11.45 -20.28
CA VAL A 82 19.79 -11.11 -20.04
C VAL A 82 20.01 -10.68 -18.59
N ALA A 83 21.20 -10.94 -18.05
CA ALA A 83 21.56 -10.49 -16.71
C ALA A 83 21.59 -8.95 -16.64
N PRO A 84 21.15 -8.34 -15.54
CA PRO A 84 21.22 -6.89 -15.37
C PRO A 84 22.68 -6.44 -15.28
N GLN A 85 23.03 -5.36 -15.97
CA GLN A 85 24.40 -4.80 -15.95
C GLN A 85 24.77 -4.21 -14.59
N LYS A 86 23.78 -3.78 -13.81
CA LYS A 86 23.92 -3.32 -12.43
C LYS A 86 22.93 -4.09 -11.55
N SER A 87 23.31 -4.35 -10.30
CA SER A 87 22.39 -4.96 -9.34
C SER A 87 21.08 -4.17 -9.29
N ALA A 88 19.96 -4.85 -9.50
CA ALA A 88 18.63 -4.28 -9.44
C ALA A 88 17.74 -5.11 -8.51
N ILE A 89 16.76 -4.46 -7.88
CA ILE A 89 15.80 -5.07 -6.98
C ILE A 89 14.38 -4.73 -7.43
N ILE A 90 13.44 -5.63 -7.15
CA ILE A 90 12.00 -5.37 -7.22
C ILE A 90 11.55 -5.11 -5.80
N VAL A 91 10.98 -3.94 -5.57
CA VAL A 91 10.39 -3.57 -4.30
C VAL A 91 8.92 -3.96 -4.33
N PRO A 92 8.45 -4.83 -3.39
CA PRO A 92 7.03 -5.15 -3.29
C PRO A 92 6.20 -3.89 -3.08
N PRO A 93 5.02 -3.81 -3.69
CA PRO A 93 4.16 -2.65 -3.51
C PRO A 93 3.58 -2.60 -2.09
N HIS A 94 3.52 -1.41 -1.53
CA HIS A 94 2.80 -1.13 -0.30
C HIS A 94 1.42 -0.56 -0.62
N ILE A 95 0.46 -0.80 0.28
CA ILE A 95 -0.84 -0.14 0.24
C ILE A 95 -0.66 1.26 0.80
N GLU A 96 -1.09 2.26 0.04
CA GLU A 96 -1.07 3.66 0.46
C GLU A 96 -2.44 4.08 1.01
N ASP A 97 -2.45 5.09 1.89
CA ASP A 97 -3.70 5.63 2.42
C ASP A 97 -4.61 6.14 1.30
N GLY A 98 -5.89 5.83 1.40
CA GLY A 98 -6.87 6.22 0.39
C GLY A 98 -6.94 5.30 -0.83
N GLN A 99 -6.23 4.19 -0.85
CA GLN A 99 -6.38 3.16 -1.88
C GLN A 99 -7.57 2.25 -1.61
N VAL A 100 -8.22 1.79 -2.69
CA VAL A 100 -9.28 0.79 -2.67
C VAL A 100 -8.94 -0.35 -3.63
N GLY A 101 -9.32 -1.57 -3.26
CA GLY A 101 -9.08 -2.77 -4.06
C GLY A 101 -10.34 -3.26 -4.78
N MET A 102 -10.16 -3.88 -5.95
CA MET A 102 -11.18 -4.66 -6.64
C MET A 102 -10.65 -6.05 -6.94
N LEU A 103 -11.53 -7.05 -6.84
CA LEU A 103 -11.25 -8.44 -7.22
C LEU A 103 -12.01 -8.77 -8.51
N VAL A 104 -11.29 -9.20 -9.54
CA VAL A 104 -11.88 -9.59 -10.83
C VAL A 104 -12.42 -11.03 -10.72
N ARG A 105 -13.73 -11.20 -10.86
CA ARG A 105 -14.39 -12.53 -10.83
C ARG A 105 -14.58 -13.14 -12.21
N ALA A 106 -14.72 -12.29 -13.23
CA ALA A 106 -14.84 -12.69 -14.62
C ALA A 106 -13.97 -11.78 -15.48
N SER A 107 -13.30 -12.35 -16.49
CA SER A 107 -12.40 -11.57 -17.36
C SER A 107 -13.15 -10.49 -18.12
N ILE A 108 -12.57 -9.27 -18.15
CA ILE A 108 -13.10 -8.10 -18.84
C ILE A 108 -11.97 -7.23 -19.37
N GLY A 109 -11.95 -6.91 -20.64
CA GLY A 109 -10.85 -6.19 -21.28
C GLY A 109 -9.51 -6.90 -21.06
N ASP A 110 -8.53 -6.18 -20.51
CA ASP A 110 -7.19 -6.71 -20.21
C ASP A 110 -7.12 -7.42 -18.83
N TYR A 111 -8.19 -7.37 -18.04
CA TYR A 111 -8.26 -7.95 -16.70
C TYR A 111 -8.80 -9.39 -16.76
N ARG A 112 -8.16 -10.29 -16.02
CA ARG A 112 -8.51 -11.72 -15.96
C ARG A 112 -9.14 -12.09 -14.64
N SER A 113 -9.92 -13.15 -14.64
CA SER A 113 -10.45 -13.71 -13.38
C SER A 113 -9.31 -14.04 -12.42
N GLY A 114 -9.43 -13.58 -11.17
CA GLY A 114 -8.40 -13.72 -10.13
C GLY A 114 -7.48 -12.51 -9.99
N ASP A 115 -7.51 -11.56 -10.93
CA ASP A 115 -6.72 -10.33 -10.81
C ASP A 115 -7.20 -9.47 -9.63
N GLU A 116 -6.27 -8.81 -8.99
CA GLU A 116 -6.50 -7.77 -7.99
C GLU A 116 -6.12 -6.41 -8.60
N ILE A 117 -7.04 -5.47 -8.57
CA ILE A 117 -6.85 -4.12 -9.11
C ILE A 117 -6.81 -3.14 -7.96
N TRP A 118 -5.74 -2.35 -7.87
CA TRP A 118 -5.58 -1.31 -6.86
C TRP A 118 -5.84 0.05 -7.48
N CYS A 119 -6.62 0.86 -6.80
CA CYS A 119 -7.04 2.17 -7.28
C CYS A 119 -6.75 3.24 -6.23
N ASP A 120 -6.18 4.37 -6.66
CA ASP A 120 -6.10 5.58 -5.84
C ASP A 120 -7.45 6.29 -5.84
N THR A 121 -7.96 6.62 -4.67
CA THR A 121 -9.20 7.40 -4.54
C THR A 121 -8.91 8.87 -4.82
N LEU A 122 -9.57 9.42 -5.83
CA LEU A 122 -9.46 10.82 -6.22
C LEU A 122 -10.71 11.61 -5.83
N ALA A 123 -10.50 12.82 -5.34
CA ALA A 123 -11.56 13.82 -5.15
C ALA A 123 -11.92 14.51 -6.48
N PRO A 124 -13.09 15.18 -6.61
CA PRO A 124 -13.54 15.80 -7.86
C PRO A 124 -12.53 16.77 -8.50
N LYS A 125 -11.79 17.52 -7.69
CA LYS A 125 -10.73 18.44 -8.18
C LYS A 125 -9.62 17.72 -8.94
N ASP A 126 -9.34 16.47 -8.61
CA ASP A 126 -8.21 15.68 -9.10
C ASP A 126 -8.58 14.71 -10.23
N TYR A 127 -9.83 14.67 -10.68
CA TYR A 127 -10.30 13.75 -11.73
C TYR A 127 -9.55 13.87 -13.06
N GLY A 128 -8.98 15.04 -13.35
CA GLY A 128 -8.16 15.25 -14.54
C GLY A 128 -6.95 14.28 -14.63
N ARG A 129 -6.43 13.80 -13.49
CA ARG A 129 -5.32 12.83 -13.41
C ARG A 129 -5.71 11.46 -13.98
N ALA A 130 -7.01 11.14 -13.96
CA ALA A 130 -7.54 9.85 -14.40
C ALA A 130 -7.94 9.84 -15.89
N LEU A 131 -7.74 10.93 -16.63
CA LEU A 131 -8.07 10.96 -18.06
C LEU A 131 -7.27 9.88 -18.82
N ASN A 132 -7.97 9.13 -19.68
CA ASN A 132 -7.45 7.97 -20.42
C ASN A 132 -6.98 6.80 -19.53
N ARG A 133 -7.40 6.76 -18.25
CA ARG A 133 -7.14 5.66 -17.32
C ARG A 133 -8.44 4.90 -17.05
N ASP A 134 -8.29 3.65 -16.63
CA ASP A 134 -9.42 2.87 -16.15
C ASP A 134 -9.78 3.32 -14.73
N VAL A 135 -11.07 3.46 -14.47
CA VAL A 135 -11.58 4.04 -13.23
C VAL A 135 -12.75 3.25 -12.67
N LEU A 136 -12.82 3.21 -11.34
CA LEU A 136 -13.95 2.72 -10.56
C LEU A 136 -14.79 3.92 -10.10
N ILE A 137 -16.08 3.94 -10.39
CA ILE A 137 -16.96 5.05 -10.01
C ILE A 137 -18.12 4.53 -9.18
N PRO A 138 -18.34 5.07 -7.96
CA PRO A 138 -19.50 4.71 -7.15
C PRO A 138 -20.80 5.19 -7.81
N ARG A 139 -21.84 4.36 -7.71
CA ARG A 139 -23.20 4.62 -8.18
C ARG A 139 -24.17 4.45 -7.02
N PRO A 140 -25.36 5.05 -7.09
CA PRO A 140 -26.38 4.87 -6.06
C PRO A 140 -26.67 3.41 -5.75
N ALA A 141 -27.12 3.13 -4.54
CA ALA A 141 -27.47 1.80 -4.04
C ALA A 141 -26.29 0.80 -3.99
N GLY A 142 -25.08 1.27 -3.66
CA GLY A 142 -23.90 0.42 -3.47
C GLY A 142 -23.38 -0.23 -4.76
N ARG A 143 -23.80 0.24 -5.91
CA ARG A 143 -23.30 -0.22 -7.21
C ARG A 143 -22.05 0.56 -7.60
N PHE A 144 -21.30 0.00 -8.55
CA PHE A 144 -20.12 0.62 -9.13
C PHE A 144 -20.17 0.51 -10.65
N MET A 145 -19.49 1.43 -11.30
CA MET A 145 -19.18 1.37 -12.72
C MET A 145 -17.66 1.26 -12.87
N PHE A 146 -17.20 0.41 -13.77
CA PHE A 146 -15.80 0.27 -14.12
C PHE A 146 -15.63 0.47 -15.62
N GLY A 147 -14.66 1.30 -16.03
CA GLY A 147 -14.40 1.61 -17.43
C GLY A 147 -13.34 2.66 -17.59
N ARG A 148 -13.05 3.04 -18.83
CA ARG A 148 -12.04 4.06 -19.16
C ARG A 148 -12.65 5.45 -19.13
N LEU A 149 -12.05 6.37 -18.38
CA LEU A 149 -12.41 7.78 -18.42
C LEU A 149 -11.87 8.39 -19.72
N ILE A 150 -12.73 8.67 -20.68
CA ILE A 150 -12.34 9.16 -22.01
C ILE A 150 -12.47 10.68 -22.13
N ASN A 151 -13.32 11.31 -21.34
CA ASN A 151 -13.48 12.77 -21.33
C ASN A 151 -14.05 13.25 -20.00
N ARG A 152 -13.75 14.50 -19.66
CA ARG A 152 -14.28 15.23 -18.52
C ARG A 152 -14.76 16.62 -18.97
N ASP A 153 -15.97 16.96 -18.65
CA ASP A 153 -16.56 18.27 -18.88
C ASP A 153 -17.22 18.73 -17.58
N GLU A 154 -16.57 19.71 -16.91
CA GLU A 154 -16.94 20.22 -15.58
C GLU A 154 -17.32 19.11 -14.59
N GLU A 155 -18.63 18.85 -14.45
CA GLU A 155 -19.21 17.88 -13.53
C GLU A 155 -19.52 16.52 -14.18
N LYS A 156 -19.30 16.39 -15.49
CA LYS A 156 -19.66 15.19 -16.27
C LYS A 156 -18.40 14.41 -16.63
N LEU A 157 -18.43 13.12 -16.32
CA LEU A 157 -17.41 12.18 -16.71
C LEU A 157 -17.96 11.25 -17.79
N GLN A 158 -17.24 11.11 -18.90
CA GLN A 158 -17.58 10.21 -19.98
C GLN A 158 -16.77 8.93 -19.84
N ILE A 159 -17.46 7.83 -19.61
CA ILE A 159 -16.84 6.53 -19.32
C ILE A 159 -17.17 5.57 -20.45
N LEU A 160 -16.13 4.94 -20.98
CA LEU A 160 -16.24 3.83 -21.92
C LEU A 160 -16.11 2.51 -21.12
N PRO A 161 -17.18 1.70 -21.01
CA PRO A 161 -17.08 0.37 -20.42
C PRO A 161 -16.06 -0.50 -21.16
N LEU A 162 -15.37 -1.38 -20.44
CA LEU A 162 -14.36 -2.28 -21.02
C LEU A 162 -14.97 -3.51 -21.69
N GLU A 163 -16.27 -3.71 -21.55
CA GLU A 163 -16.99 -4.78 -22.23
C GLU A 163 -17.08 -4.53 -23.74
N ALA A 164 -16.91 -5.57 -24.53
CA ALA A 164 -17.04 -5.48 -25.98
C ALA A 164 -18.45 -5.01 -26.37
N GLY A 165 -18.54 -3.95 -27.16
CA GLY A 165 -19.80 -3.32 -27.55
C GLY A 165 -20.43 -2.41 -26.51
N GLY A 166 -19.73 -2.15 -25.40
CA GLY A 166 -20.18 -1.21 -24.37
C GLY A 166 -20.35 0.20 -24.93
N ARG A 167 -21.52 0.82 -24.67
CA ARG A 167 -21.78 2.21 -25.06
C ARG A 167 -21.24 3.16 -24.02
N GLN A 168 -20.68 4.27 -24.49
CA GLN A 168 -20.25 5.36 -23.62
C GLN A 168 -21.37 5.77 -22.65
N GLN A 169 -21.01 5.95 -21.39
CA GLN A 169 -21.90 6.38 -20.33
C GLN A 169 -21.42 7.71 -19.74
N VAL A 170 -22.38 8.52 -19.32
CA VAL A 170 -22.10 9.79 -18.64
C VAL A 170 -22.45 9.65 -17.17
N VAL A 171 -21.51 10.02 -16.31
CA VAL A 171 -21.69 10.09 -14.86
C VAL A 171 -21.55 11.55 -14.42
N VAL A 172 -22.52 12.02 -13.64
CA VAL A 172 -22.56 13.40 -13.17
C VAL A 172 -22.19 13.40 -11.68
N ASN A 173 -21.27 14.26 -11.29
CA ASN A 173 -20.88 14.53 -9.89
C ASN A 173 -20.68 13.28 -9.02
N PRO A 174 -19.88 12.29 -9.39
CA PRO A 174 -19.56 11.24 -8.45
C PRO A 174 -18.80 11.84 -7.26
N PRO A 175 -19.03 11.37 -6.01
CA PRO A 175 -18.36 11.90 -4.82
C PRO A 175 -16.87 11.62 -4.81
N TRP A 176 -16.43 10.56 -5.46
CA TRP A 176 -15.04 10.16 -5.68
C TRP A 176 -14.96 9.24 -6.90
N LEU A 177 -13.73 9.01 -7.39
CA LEU A 177 -13.44 7.92 -8.31
C LEU A 177 -12.15 7.21 -7.89
N GLY A 178 -12.04 5.90 -8.16
CA GLY A 178 -10.82 5.13 -7.99
C GLY A 178 -10.06 5.04 -9.32
N MET A 179 -8.91 5.69 -9.44
CA MET A 179 -8.04 5.58 -10.62
C MET A 179 -7.18 4.34 -10.49
N VAL A 180 -7.21 3.44 -11.48
CA VAL A 180 -6.37 2.24 -11.49
C VAL A 180 -4.89 2.63 -11.54
N VAL A 181 -4.13 2.15 -10.55
CA VAL A 181 -2.68 2.40 -10.44
C VAL A 181 -1.87 1.12 -10.49
N ARG A 182 -2.49 -0.03 -10.17
CA ARG A 182 -1.78 -1.31 -10.13
C ARG A 182 -2.69 -2.49 -10.43
N LEU A 183 -2.10 -3.48 -11.08
CA LEU A 183 -2.68 -4.80 -11.31
C LEU A 183 -1.75 -5.84 -10.68
N VAL A 184 -2.31 -6.70 -9.84
CA VAL A 184 -1.61 -7.87 -9.28
C VAL A 184 -2.26 -9.11 -9.87
N ARG A 185 -1.45 -9.95 -10.51
CA ARG A 185 -1.87 -11.20 -11.13
C ARG A 185 -1.02 -12.34 -10.62
N ASN A 186 -1.67 -13.32 -10.02
CA ASN A 186 -1.06 -14.61 -9.69
C ASN A 186 -1.26 -15.55 -10.90
N LEU A 187 -0.19 -16.21 -11.31
CA LEU A 187 -0.16 -17.10 -12.48
C LEU A 187 -0.36 -18.55 -12.08
#